data_ef1cb4685daba997b62d62d1a401b776
#
_entry.id   ef1cb4685daba997b62d62d1a401b776
#
_cell.length_a   1.000
_cell.length_b   1.000
_cell.length_c   1.000
_cell.angle_alpha   90.00
_cell.angle_beta   90.00
_cell.angle_gamma   90.00
#
_symmetry.space_group_name_H-M   'P 1'
#
loop_
_entity.id
_entity.type
_entity.pdbx_description
1 polymer ?
#
loop_
_entity_poly.entity_id
_entity_poly.type
_entity_poly.pdbx_seq_one_letter_code
_entity_poly.pdbx_strand_id
1 'polypeptide(L)'
;MEKKVALIIGAGDSLGSSIARVFAKDGFTIVAARRNGSELDKLKKEIVSQNGKCHSYSLDARKEEDVTKFIEKIEKDIGQISVAVYNIGANIKYNIIETTSQKYYKVWEMAAFGAFLMGREVAKHMVPRKEGTIIFTGATASVRGKEGFAAFSGAKHAKRALAQSMARELGPKGIHVAHVVI
;
A
#
# COMPACT_ATOMS: atom_id res chain seq x y z
N MET A 1 7.27 -21.26 -14.33
CA MET A 1 7.64 -20.28 -13.27
C MET A 1 6.35 -19.66 -12.72
N GLU A 2 6.16 -19.71 -11.42
CA GLU A 2 5.02 -19.05 -10.75
C GLU A 2 5.05 -17.54 -11.06
N LYS A 3 3.85 -17.00 -11.33
CA LYS A 3 3.71 -15.57 -11.64
C LYS A 3 3.80 -14.77 -10.34
N LYS A 4 4.96 -14.18 -10.07
CA LYS A 4 5.15 -13.27 -8.91
C LYS A 4 4.43 -11.95 -9.18
N VAL A 5 3.53 -11.56 -8.27
CA VAL A 5 2.77 -10.31 -8.36
C VAL A 5 3.36 -9.29 -7.39
N ALA A 6 3.54 -8.05 -7.88
CA ALA A 6 3.74 -6.88 -7.04
C ALA A 6 2.44 -6.05 -7.01
N LEU A 7 1.79 -6.00 -5.85
CA LEU A 7 0.60 -5.20 -5.59
C LEU A 7 1.02 -3.81 -5.09
N ILE A 8 0.58 -2.74 -5.76
CA ILE A 8 0.83 -1.37 -5.34
C ILE A 8 -0.51 -0.66 -5.09
N ILE A 9 -0.90 -0.49 -3.83
CA ILE A 9 -2.06 0.31 -3.45
C ILE A 9 -1.61 1.76 -3.21
N GLY A 10 -2.19 2.69 -3.95
CA GLY A 10 -1.76 4.08 -4.01
C GLY A 10 -0.74 4.32 -5.13
N ALA A 11 -0.93 3.69 -6.27
CA ALA A 11 -0.12 3.86 -7.49
C ALA A 11 -0.42 5.22 -8.17
N GLY A 12 -0.15 6.31 -7.46
CA GLY A 12 -0.24 7.68 -7.99
C GLY A 12 0.92 8.03 -8.92
N ASP A 13 0.83 9.20 -9.56
CA ASP A 13 1.69 9.58 -10.70
C ASP A 13 3.18 9.79 -10.38
N SER A 14 3.55 9.92 -9.10
CA SER A 14 4.96 10.04 -8.70
C SER A 14 5.50 8.72 -8.13
N LEU A 15 5.61 8.61 -6.82
CA LEU A 15 6.25 7.48 -6.15
C LEU A 15 5.59 6.13 -6.47
N GLY A 16 4.26 6.05 -6.42
CA GLY A 16 3.55 4.78 -6.65
C GLY A 16 3.79 4.22 -8.05
N SER A 17 3.77 5.07 -9.08
CA SER A 17 4.10 4.68 -10.44
C SER A 17 5.58 4.31 -10.60
N SER A 18 6.48 5.00 -9.91
CA SER A 18 7.92 4.68 -9.92
C SER A 18 8.19 3.30 -9.31
N ILE A 19 7.55 2.99 -8.19
CA ILE A 19 7.62 1.66 -7.57
C ILE A 19 7.13 0.58 -8.55
N ALA A 20 5.97 0.81 -9.19
CA ALA A 20 5.43 -0.12 -10.18
C ALA A 20 6.39 -0.40 -11.34
N ARG A 21 7.05 0.65 -11.85
CA ARG A 21 8.06 0.51 -12.94
C ARG A 21 9.27 -0.32 -12.51
N VAL A 22 9.76 -0.11 -11.30
CA VAL A 22 10.92 -0.88 -10.79
C VAL A 22 10.58 -2.36 -10.73
N PHE A 23 9.48 -2.73 -10.08
CA PHE A 23 9.07 -4.13 -10.01
C PHE A 23 8.72 -4.74 -11.37
N ALA A 24 8.17 -3.94 -12.31
CA ALA A 24 7.91 -4.41 -13.67
C ALA A 24 9.21 -4.78 -14.41
N LYS A 25 10.27 -3.97 -14.26
CA LYS A 25 11.61 -4.26 -14.82
C LYS A 25 12.23 -5.52 -14.22
N ASP A 26 11.93 -5.82 -12.96
CA ASP A 26 12.39 -7.04 -12.29
C ASP A 26 11.51 -8.26 -12.60
N GLY A 27 10.59 -8.13 -13.58
CA GLY A 27 9.79 -9.26 -14.10
C GLY A 27 8.52 -9.57 -13.32
N PHE A 28 8.13 -8.74 -12.34
CA PHE A 28 6.87 -8.91 -11.64
C PHE A 28 5.67 -8.56 -12.53
N THR A 29 4.59 -9.30 -12.38
CA THR A 29 3.27 -8.83 -12.84
C THR A 29 2.79 -7.74 -11.90
N ILE A 30 2.54 -6.54 -12.42
CA ILE A 30 2.11 -5.41 -11.62
C ILE A 30 0.59 -5.41 -11.46
N VAL A 31 0.12 -5.25 -10.23
CA VAL A 31 -1.26 -4.90 -9.91
C VAL A 31 -1.24 -3.52 -9.26
N ALA A 32 -1.67 -2.51 -10.01
CA ALA A 32 -1.71 -1.13 -9.56
C ALA A 32 -3.15 -0.73 -9.20
N ALA A 33 -3.33 -0.15 -8.01
CA ALA A 33 -4.65 0.27 -7.54
C ALA A 33 -4.64 1.70 -6.97
N ARG A 34 -5.68 2.45 -7.29
CA ARG A 34 -6.02 3.76 -6.72
C ARG A 34 -7.52 3.99 -6.82
N ARG A 35 -8.07 5.00 -6.13
CA ARG A 35 -9.53 5.27 -6.16
C ARG A 35 -10.09 5.47 -7.56
N ASN A 36 -9.40 6.26 -8.39
CA ASN A 36 -9.73 6.43 -9.79
C ASN A 36 -8.77 5.58 -10.64
N GLY A 37 -9.16 4.36 -10.97
CA GLY A 37 -8.32 3.42 -11.71
C GLY A 37 -8.02 3.84 -13.15
N SER A 38 -8.88 4.65 -13.79
CA SER A 38 -8.65 5.14 -15.17
C SER A 38 -7.38 6.02 -15.27
N GLU A 39 -7.01 6.68 -14.19
CA GLU A 39 -5.75 7.45 -14.14
C GLU A 39 -4.48 6.58 -14.19
N LEU A 40 -4.63 5.26 -14.12
CA LEU A 40 -3.51 4.29 -14.25
C LEU A 40 -3.28 3.82 -15.70
N ASP A 41 -4.11 4.23 -16.64
CA ASP A 41 -4.02 3.76 -18.02
C ASP A 41 -2.69 4.13 -18.67
N LYS A 42 -2.16 5.31 -18.37
CA LYS A 42 -0.83 5.74 -18.84
C LYS A 42 0.28 4.81 -18.32
N LEU A 43 0.28 4.53 -17.02
CA LEU A 43 1.24 3.62 -16.40
C LEU A 43 1.13 2.21 -16.98
N LYS A 44 -0.10 1.71 -17.14
CA LYS A 44 -0.37 0.40 -17.73
C LYS A 44 0.17 0.30 -19.15
N LYS A 45 -0.16 1.28 -20.01
CA LYS A 45 0.34 1.33 -21.40
C LYS A 45 1.86 1.37 -21.46
N GLU A 46 2.50 2.16 -20.61
CA GLU A 46 3.96 2.27 -20.52
C GLU A 46 4.61 0.92 -20.14
N ILE A 47 4.13 0.25 -19.09
CA ILE A 47 4.67 -1.04 -18.66
C ILE A 47 4.48 -2.10 -19.76
N VAL A 48 3.31 -2.15 -20.38
CA VAL A 48 2.99 -3.11 -21.44
C VAL A 48 3.86 -2.88 -22.69
N SER A 49 4.10 -1.61 -23.05
CA SER A 49 4.98 -1.29 -24.21
C SER A 49 6.45 -1.73 -23.99
N GLN A 50 6.85 -1.95 -22.74
CA GLN A 50 8.16 -2.49 -22.37
C GLN A 50 8.13 -4.01 -22.10
N ASN A 51 7.13 -4.71 -22.65
CA ASN A 51 6.90 -6.15 -22.48
C ASN A 51 6.60 -6.60 -21.04
N GLY A 52 6.29 -5.67 -20.13
CA GLY A 52 5.82 -5.96 -18.78
C GLY A 52 4.34 -6.32 -18.74
N LYS A 53 3.88 -6.84 -17.60
CA LYS A 53 2.48 -7.14 -17.33
C LYS A 53 1.94 -6.19 -16.27
N CYS A 54 0.82 -5.50 -16.56
CA CYS A 54 0.21 -4.57 -15.63
C CYS A 54 -1.32 -4.64 -15.68
N HIS A 55 -1.93 -4.82 -14.53
CA HIS A 55 -3.36 -4.72 -14.29
C HIS A 55 -3.63 -3.47 -13.47
N SER A 56 -4.62 -2.67 -13.89
CA SER A 56 -5.03 -1.44 -13.20
C SER A 56 -6.44 -1.59 -12.64
N TYR A 57 -6.65 -1.13 -11.39
CA TYR A 57 -7.93 -1.26 -10.71
C TYR A 57 -8.32 0.01 -9.95
N SER A 58 -9.63 0.24 -9.88
CA SER A 58 -10.21 1.17 -8.91
C SER A 58 -10.35 0.44 -7.57
N LEU A 59 -9.84 1.06 -6.48
CA LEU A 59 -9.96 0.53 -5.13
C LEU A 59 -10.05 1.66 -4.11
N ASP A 60 -11.07 1.64 -3.28
CA ASP A 60 -11.10 2.42 -2.04
C ASP A 60 -10.53 1.58 -0.90
N ALA A 61 -9.25 1.81 -0.60
CA ALA A 61 -8.53 1.05 0.42
C ALA A 61 -9.03 1.26 1.87
N ARG A 62 -10.04 2.10 2.09
CA ARG A 62 -10.71 2.30 3.38
C ARG A 62 -11.83 1.30 3.62
N LYS A 63 -12.33 0.67 2.56
CA LYS A 63 -13.45 -0.27 2.60
C LYS A 63 -12.93 -1.68 2.76
N GLU A 64 -13.16 -2.26 3.93
CA GLU A 64 -12.66 -3.59 4.28
C GLU A 64 -13.09 -4.67 3.28
N GLU A 65 -14.39 -4.69 2.96
CA GLU A 65 -14.93 -5.69 2.03
C GLU A 65 -14.32 -5.57 0.62
N ASP A 66 -14.12 -4.32 0.13
CA ASP A 66 -13.50 -4.08 -1.17
C ASP A 66 -12.04 -4.58 -1.17
N VAL A 67 -11.27 -4.31 -0.10
CA VAL A 67 -9.88 -4.75 0.03
C VAL A 67 -9.80 -6.29 0.11
N THR A 68 -10.64 -6.93 0.90
CA THR A 68 -10.68 -8.38 1.03
C THR A 68 -10.95 -9.05 -0.32
N LYS A 69 -12.05 -8.68 -0.98
CA LYS A 69 -12.41 -9.23 -2.31
C LYS A 69 -11.34 -8.97 -3.37
N PHE A 70 -10.71 -7.79 -3.30
CA PHE A 70 -9.68 -7.43 -4.25
C PHE A 70 -8.42 -8.30 -4.11
N ILE A 71 -7.95 -8.54 -2.89
CA ILE A 71 -6.78 -9.38 -2.64
C ILE A 71 -7.06 -10.84 -3.01
N GLU A 72 -8.22 -11.37 -2.61
CA GLU A 72 -8.66 -12.72 -3.02
C GLU A 72 -8.70 -12.87 -4.55
N LYS A 73 -9.24 -11.89 -5.25
CA LYS A 73 -9.28 -11.87 -6.72
C LYS A 73 -7.88 -11.91 -7.33
N ILE A 74 -6.92 -11.14 -6.81
CA ILE A 74 -5.55 -11.14 -7.33
C ILE A 74 -4.92 -12.52 -7.16
N GLU A 75 -4.98 -13.07 -5.96
CA GLU A 75 -4.41 -14.39 -5.64
C GLU A 75 -5.00 -15.51 -6.50
N LYS A 76 -6.31 -15.46 -6.77
CA LYS A 76 -7.01 -16.46 -7.58
C LYS A 76 -6.78 -16.29 -9.09
N ASP A 77 -6.90 -15.06 -9.62
CA ASP A 77 -7.06 -14.85 -11.06
C ASP A 77 -5.75 -14.39 -11.74
N ILE A 78 -4.82 -13.79 -10.99
CA ILE A 78 -3.60 -13.18 -11.55
C ILE A 78 -2.36 -13.96 -11.15
N GLY A 79 -2.18 -14.19 -9.85
CA GLY A 79 -1.04 -14.93 -9.30
C GLY A 79 -0.75 -14.55 -7.86
N GLN A 80 0.23 -15.22 -7.26
CA GLN A 80 0.61 -15.02 -5.87
C GLN A 80 1.20 -13.63 -5.64
N ILE A 81 0.67 -12.88 -4.67
CA ILE A 81 1.22 -11.60 -4.24
C ILE A 81 2.52 -11.87 -3.48
N SER A 82 3.65 -11.66 -4.13
CA SER A 82 4.98 -11.80 -3.52
C SER A 82 5.42 -10.51 -2.82
N VAL A 83 4.98 -9.36 -3.34
CA VAL A 83 5.25 -8.04 -2.74
C VAL A 83 3.95 -7.23 -2.71
N ALA A 84 3.64 -6.66 -1.55
CA ALA A 84 2.53 -5.72 -1.39
C ALA A 84 3.03 -4.39 -0.84
N VAL A 85 2.74 -3.28 -1.53
CA VAL A 85 3.14 -1.94 -1.16
C VAL A 85 1.91 -1.08 -0.86
N TYR A 86 1.83 -0.53 0.35
CA TYR A 86 0.83 0.48 0.71
C TYR A 86 1.44 1.87 0.66
N ASN A 87 1.07 2.63 -0.37
CA ASN A 87 1.62 3.95 -0.65
C ASN A 87 0.60 5.10 -0.50
N ILE A 88 -0.50 4.86 0.24
CA ILE A 88 -1.46 5.93 0.50
C ILE A 88 -1.01 6.76 1.70
N GLY A 89 -1.10 8.07 1.53
CA GLY A 89 -0.95 9.09 2.56
C GLY A 89 -1.98 10.18 2.36
N ALA A 90 -2.15 11.02 3.37
CA ALA A 90 -2.99 12.21 3.33
C ALA A 90 -2.18 13.37 3.89
N ASN A 91 -1.23 13.86 3.10
CA ASN A 91 -0.35 14.98 3.47
C ASN A 91 -1.13 16.30 3.38
N ILE A 92 -1.93 16.58 4.41
CA ILE A 92 -2.76 17.77 4.50
C ILE A 92 -2.35 18.56 5.73
N LYS A 93 -2.20 19.90 5.57
CA LYS A 93 -1.91 20.82 6.65
C LYS A 93 -3.23 21.37 7.21
N TYR A 94 -3.45 21.21 8.52
CA TYR A 94 -4.54 21.83 9.29
C TYR A 94 -4.00 22.35 10.62
N ASN A 95 -4.40 23.54 11.02
CA ASN A 95 -4.16 24.03 12.37
C ASN A 95 -4.93 23.17 13.38
N ILE A 96 -4.33 22.90 14.54
CA ILE A 96 -4.90 21.97 15.50
C ILE A 96 -6.29 22.40 15.96
N ILE A 97 -6.50 23.69 16.23
CA ILE A 97 -7.79 24.25 16.67
C ILE A 97 -8.87 24.23 15.59
N GLU A 98 -8.49 24.16 14.29
CA GLU A 98 -9.40 24.12 13.15
C GLU A 98 -9.60 22.67 12.62
N THR A 99 -8.88 21.72 13.18
CA THR A 99 -8.97 20.32 12.77
C THR A 99 -10.20 19.68 13.38
N THR A 100 -11.24 19.48 12.57
CA THR A 100 -12.43 18.74 13.02
C THR A 100 -12.13 17.25 13.22
N SER A 101 -12.90 16.60 14.09
CA SER A 101 -12.80 15.14 14.28
C SER A 101 -12.95 14.37 12.98
N GLN A 102 -13.84 14.82 12.09
CA GLN A 102 -14.04 14.22 10.78
C GLN A 102 -12.77 14.30 9.90
N LYS A 103 -12.11 15.48 9.86
CA LYS A 103 -10.84 15.64 9.11
C LYS A 103 -9.75 14.75 9.67
N TYR A 104 -9.61 14.74 11.01
CA TYR A 104 -8.61 13.91 11.69
C TYR A 104 -8.82 12.43 11.41
N TYR A 105 -10.03 11.94 11.60
CA TYR A 105 -10.40 10.55 11.35
C TYR A 105 -10.18 10.14 9.90
N LYS A 106 -10.57 10.98 8.93
CA LYS A 106 -10.41 10.69 7.51
C LYS A 106 -8.94 10.52 7.09
N VAL A 107 -8.02 11.32 7.67
CA VAL A 107 -6.58 11.17 7.43
C VAL A 107 -6.07 9.84 8.02
N TRP A 108 -6.49 9.52 9.24
CA TRP A 108 -6.14 8.26 9.89
C TRP A 108 -6.68 7.04 9.12
N GLU A 109 -7.93 7.09 8.73
CA GLU A 109 -8.59 6.05 7.92
C GLU A 109 -7.83 5.75 6.63
N MET A 110 -7.42 6.80 5.91
CA MET A 110 -6.69 6.63 4.65
C MET A 110 -5.27 6.10 4.85
N ALA A 111 -4.53 6.63 5.81
CA ALA A 111 -3.10 6.38 5.93
C ALA A 111 -2.75 5.20 6.88
N ALA A 112 -3.55 4.96 7.91
CA ALA A 112 -3.31 3.92 8.92
C ALA A 112 -4.26 2.73 8.78
N PHE A 113 -5.58 2.97 8.82
CA PHE A 113 -6.55 1.88 8.77
C PHE A 113 -6.52 1.11 7.45
N GLY A 114 -6.47 1.79 6.31
CA GLY A 114 -6.32 1.10 5.02
C GLY A 114 -5.00 0.31 4.90
N ALA A 115 -3.92 0.78 5.55
CA ALA A 115 -2.67 0.03 5.62
C ALA A 115 -2.83 -1.27 6.43
N PHE A 116 -3.57 -1.21 7.55
CA PHE A 116 -3.93 -2.39 8.33
C PHE A 116 -4.75 -3.39 7.50
N LEU A 117 -5.77 -2.92 6.78
CA LEU A 117 -6.61 -3.80 5.95
C LEU A 117 -5.77 -4.53 4.89
N MET A 118 -4.96 -3.81 4.11
CA MET A 118 -4.08 -4.46 3.13
C MET A 118 -3.10 -5.42 3.80
N GLY A 119 -2.41 -4.98 4.84
CA GLY A 119 -1.39 -5.78 5.52
C GLY A 119 -1.95 -7.09 6.06
N ARG A 120 -3.12 -7.04 6.71
CA ARG A 120 -3.82 -8.20 7.23
C ARG A 120 -4.24 -9.17 6.12
N GLU A 121 -4.86 -8.65 5.07
CA GLU A 121 -5.40 -9.52 4.01
C GLU A 121 -4.28 -10.20 3.21
N VAL A 122 -3.20 -9.49 2.84
CA VAL A 122 -2.08 -10.16 2.14
C VAL A 122 -1.36 -11.16 3.05
N ALA A 123 -1.25 -10.88 4.35
CA ALA A 123 -0.62 -11.80 5.29
C ALA A 123 -1.36 -13.14 5.41
N LYS A 124 -2.71 -13.16 5.29
CA LYS A 124 -3.50 -14.41 5.26
C LYS A 124 -3.06 -15.36 4.14
N HIS A 125 -2.65 -14.82 3.00
CA HIS A 125 -2.17 -15.60 1.86
C HIS A 125 -0.66 -15.89 1.93
N MET A 126 0.14 -14.97 2.43
CA MET A 126 1.59 -15.13 2.52
C MET A 126 2.03 -16.12 3.61
N VAL A 127 1.39 -16.09 4.78
CA VAL A 127 1.78 -16.94 5.93
C VAL A 127 1.72 -18.44 5.63
N PRO A 128 0.67 -18.99 4.99
CA PRO A 128 0.64 -20.43 4.67
C PRO A 128 1.78 -20.88 3.76
N ARG A 129 2.24 -20.02 2.86
CA ARG A 129 3.36 -20.33 1.94
C ARG A 129 4.73 -19.88 2.49
N LYS A 130 4.78 -19.23 3.66
CA LYS A 130 6.00 -18.76 4.34
C LYS A 130 6.87 -17.85 3.47
N GLU A 131 6.28 -17.12 2.55
CA GLU A 131 6.98 -16.24 1.60
C GLU A 131 6.13 -14.99 1.32
N GLY A 132 6.76 -13.82 1.38
CA GLY A 132 6.17 -12.55 0.99
C GLY A 132 6.87 -11.35 1.61
N THR A 133 6.64 -10.19 0.99
CA THR A 133 7.14 -8.90 1.49
C THR A 133 6.01 -7.88 1.54
N ILE A 134 5.87 -7.20 2.68
CA ILE A 134 4.88 -6.14 2.89
C ILE A 134 5.64 -4.84 3.16
N ILE A 135 5.39 -3.81 2.36
CA ILE A 135 6.07 -2.51 2.45
C ILE A 135 5.05 -1.41 2.72
N PHE A 136 5.30 -0.63 3.77
CA PHE A 136 4.53 0.56 4.08
C PHE A 136 5.38 1.81 3.84
N THR A 137 4.94 2.70 2.94
CA THR A 137 5.64 3.96 2.73
C THR A 137 5.36 4.93 3.87
N GLY A 138 6.41 5.30 4.55
CA GLY A 138 6.40 6.31 5.60
C GLY A 138 6.61 7.73 5.08
N ALA A 139 7.01 8.58 5.98
CA ALA A 139 7.48 9.95 5.72
C ALA A 139 8.24 10.42 6.96
N THR A 140 8.92 11.57 6.91
CA THR A 140 9.44 12.25 8.12
C THR A 140 8.36 12.35 9.20
N ALA A 141 7.08 12.53 8.82
CA ALA A 141 5.93 12.53 9.72
C ALA A 141 5.68 11.19 10.44
N SER A 142 6.35 10.10 10.08
CA SER A 142 6.30 8.83 10.80
C SER A 142 7.22 8.78 12.03
N VAL A 143 8.12 9.76 12.18
CA VAL A 143 9.13 9.80 13.24
C VAL A 143 9.12 11.11 14.03
N ARG A 144 8.48 12.15 13.52
CA ARG A 144 8.32 13.43 14.23
C ARG A 144 7.05 14.17 13.80
N GLY A 145 6.44 14.89 14.74
CA GLY A 145 5.38 15.85 14.46
C GLY A 145 5.92 17.15 13.85
N LYS A 146 5.05 17.89 13.17
CA LYS A 146 5.31 19.25 12.71
C LYS A 146 4.04 20.08 12.86
N GLU A 147 4.18 21.37 13.11
CA GLU A 147 3.07 22.32 13.16
C GLU A 147 2.14 22.15 11.94
N GLY A 148 0.84 22.09 12.20
CA GLY A 148 -0.18 21.92 11.16
C GLY A 148 -0.33 20.49 10.61
N PHE A 149 0.43 19.52 11.09
CA PHE A 149 0.40 18.15 10.57
C PHE A 149 -0.02 17.10 11.62
N ALA A 150 -0.75 17.49 12.67
CA ALA A 150 -1.14 16.58 13.75
C ALA A 150 -1.86 15.33 13.26
N ALA A 151 -2.85 15.47 12.37
CA ALA A 151 -3.57 14.34 11.80
C ALA A 151 -2.66 13.46 10.93
N PHE A 152 -1.86 14.06 10.05
CA PHE A 152 -0.95 13.34 9.17
C PHE A 152 0.16 12.62 9.94
N SER A 153 0.81 13.30 10.90
CA SER A 153 1.85 12.69 11.73
C SER A 153 1.29 11.58 12.59
N GLY A 154 0.12 11.77 13.22
CA GLY A 154 -0.55 10.74 14.00
C GLY A 154 -0.81 9.47 13.18
N ALA A 155 -1.37 9.62 11.98
CA ALA A 155 -1.65 8.50 11.08
C ALA A 155 -0.36 7.80 10.58
N LYS A 156 0.70 8.57 10.29
CA LYS A 156 1.99 8.02 9.85
C LYS A 156 2.75 7.29 10.98
N HIS A 157 2.67 7.77 12.23
CA HIS A 157 3.18 7.05 13.39
C HIS A 157 2.41 5.75 13.64
N ALA A 158 1.07 5.79 13.55
CA ALA A 158 0.24 4.59 13.67
C ALA A 158 0.62 3.53 12.61
N LYS A 159 0.81 3.94 11.35
CA LYS A 159 1.27 3.03 10.29
C LYS A 159 2.66 2.46 10.56
N ARG A 160 3.58 3.24 11.10
CA ARG A 160 4.91 2.73 11.51
C ARG A 160 4.80 1.72 12.63
N ALA A 161 4.00 1.99 13.66
CA ALA A 161 3.77 1.06 14.77
C ALA A 161 3.14 -0.26 14.28
N LEU A 162 2.16 -0.19 13.39
CA LEU A 162 1.58 -1.35 12.71
C LEU A 162 2.67 -2.19 12.02
N ALA A 163 3.50 -1.57 11.18
CA ALA A 163 4.57 -2.25 10.46
C ALA A 163 5.55 -2.94 11.41
N GLN A 164 5.91 -2.28 12.53
CA GLN A 164 6.81 -2.86 13.54
C GLN A 164 6.19 -4.07 14.25
N SER A 165 4.90 -4.02 14.58
CA SER A 165 4.19 -5.15 15.19
C SER A 165 4.09 -6.32 14.21
N MET A 166 3.68 -6.05 12.98
CA MET A 166 3.61 -7.06 11.92
C MET A 166 4.98 -7.69 11.63
N ALA A 167 6.06 -6.90 11.60
CA ALA A 167 7.41 -7.42 11.36
C ALA A 167 7.83 -8.44 12.44
N ARG A 168 7.52 -8.18 13.71
CA ARG A 168 7.81 -9.09 14.82
C ARG A 168 6.96 -10.37 14.80
N GLU A 169 5.67 -10.20 14.48
CA GLU A 169 4.72 -11.33 14.44
C GLU A 169 4.93 -12.23 13.22
N LEU A 170 5.18 -11.64 12.06
CA LEU A 170 5.20 -12.33 10.77
C LEU A 170 6.61 -12.75 10.33
N GLY A 171 7.66 -12.10 10.85
CA GLY A 171 9.05 -12.46 10.55
C GLY A 171 9.38 -13.93 10.84
N PRO A 172 9.05 -14.48 12.04
CA PRO A 172 9.22 -15.91 12.31
C PRO A 172 8.41 -16.84 11.39
N LYS A 173 7.40 -16.31 10.71
CA LYS A 173 6.56 -17.03 9.75
C LYS A 173 7.05 -16.90 8.29
N GLY A 174 8.25 -16.31 8.09
CA GLY A 174 8.88 -16.16 6.77
C GLY A 174 8.44 -14.93 5.97
N ILE A 175 7.74 -13.96 6.59
CA ILE A 175 7.25 -12.76 5.90
C ILE A 175 8.10 -11.55 6.29
N HIS A 176 8.63 -10.87 5.30
CA HIS A 176 9.35 -9.62 5.50
C HIS A 176 8.38 -8.44 5.54
N VAL A 177 8.43 -7.65 6.62
CA VAL A 177 7.62 -6.42 6.73
C VAL A 177 8.53 -5.23 6.94
N ALA A 178 8.42 -4.22 6.07
CA ALA A 178 9.24 -3.02 6.11
C ALA A 178 8.39 -1.74 6.16
N HIS A 179 8.91 -0.74 6.86
CA HIS A 179 8.42 0.64 6.82
C HIS A 179 9.55 1.54 6.30
N VAL A 180 9.32 2.18 5.15
CA VAL A 180 10.31 3.02 4.46
C VAL A 180 9.98 4.49 4.69
N VAL A 181 10.88 5.24 5.33
CA VAL A 181 10.75 6.71 5.50
C VAL A 181 11.27 7.39 4.25
N ILE A 182 10.43 8.21 3.63
CA ILE A 182 10.69 8.94 2.39
C ILE A 182 10.81 10.43 2.69
#